data_67501efa70e4f1958c89ce9bef91d15a
#
_entry.id   67501efa70e4f1958c89ce9bef91d15a
#
_cell.length_a   1.000
_cell.length_b   1.000
_cell.length_c   1.000
_cell.angle_alpha   90.00
_cell.angle_beta   90.00
_cell.angle_gamma   90.00
#
_symmetry.space_group_name_H-M   'P 1'
#
loop_
_entity.id
_entity.type
_entity.pdbx_description
1 polymer ?
#
loop_
_entity_poly.entity_id
_entity_poly.type
_entity_poly.pdbx_seq_one_letter_code
_entity_poly.pdbx_strand_id
1 'polypeptide(L)'
;QYTWLNTNNINEVFLQYEKLFNNFYFAGALPSDFYKYKKFDKNILDKYTYIGFVFNHDSSKKPGSHWVSFFIDNNKKTIEYFDSVGSPPTKLINNFIKIIRKQLPNYIYLENAITHQLKNSECGMYSIYYILQRLMGKSFHYISNNIIRDSHMNKFRNYIFRPRSK
;
A
#
# COMPACT_ATOMS: atom_id res chain seq x y z
N GLN A 1 3.19 -12.12 -20.94
CA GLN A 1 2.02 -11.37 -20.48
C GLN A 1 2.05 -11.37 -18.94
N TYR A 2 2.14 -10.21 -18.33
CA TYR A 2 2.16 -10.10 -16.87
C TYR A 2 0.72 -10.26 -16.32
N THR A 3 0.55 -11.21 -15.40
CA THR A 3 -0.72 -11.41 -14.71
C THR A 3 -0.87 -10.45 -13.54
N TRP A 4 -2.09 -10.11 -13.20
CA TRP A 4 -2.39 -9.33 -12.01
C TRP A 4 -1.91 -10.05 -10.74
N LEU A 5 -1.34 -9.30 -9.80
CA LEU A 5 -1.04 -9.86 -8.49
C LEU A 5 -2.33 -10.09 -7.70
N ASN A 6 -2.37 -11.23 -7.04
CA ASN A 6 -3.46 -11.56 -6.12
C ASN A 6 -3.05 -11.26 -4.67
N THR A 7 -4.00 -11.41 -3.76
CA THR A 7 -3.81 -11.21 -2.31
C THR A 7 -2.62 -12.00 -1.76
N ASN A 8 -2.47 -13.26 -2.14
CA ASN A 8 -1.40 -14.11 -1.63
C ASN A 8 -0.02 -13.64 -2.10
N ASN A 9 0.10 -13.24 -3.37
CA ASN A 9 1.36 -12.70 -3.89
C ASN A 9 1.85 -11.51 -3.08
N ILE A 10 0.95 -10.57 -2.80
CA ILE A 10 1.28 -9.35 -2.04
C ILE A 10 1.62 -9.69 -0.58
N ASN A 11 0.82 -10.52 0.06
CA ASN A 11 1.04 -10.92 1.45
C ASN A 11 2.38 -11.66 1.64
N GLU A 12 2.74 -12.57 0.73
CA GLU A 12 4.01 -13.29 0.77
C GLU A 12 5.23 -12.37 0.69
N VAL A 13 5.17 -11.34 -0.12
CA VAL A 13 6.24 -10.33 -0.21
C VAL A 13 6.42 -9.65 1.15
N PHE A 14 5.36 -9.13 1.75
CA PHE A 14 5.46 -8.37 2.98
C PHE A 14 5.76 -9.20 4.23
N LEU A 15 5.41 -10.49 4.25
CA LEU A 15 5.87 -11.41 5.31
C LEU A 15 7.41 -11.47 5.41
N GLN A 16 8.11 -11.36 4.28
CA GLN A 16 9.57 -11.31 4.27
C GLN A 16 10.09 -10.00 4.83
N TYR A 17 9.46 -8.89 4.48
CA TYR A 17 9.89 -7.55 4.91
C TYR A 17 9.57 -7.25 6.38
N GLU A 18 8.49 -7.81 6.94
CA GLU A 18 8.22 -7.74 8.39
C GLU A 18 9.33 -8.39 9.21
N LYS A 19 9.96 -9.44 8.69
CA LYS A 19 11.12 -10.09 9.35
C LYS A 19 12.38 -9.22 9.31
N LEU A 20 12.52 -8.37 8.29
CA LEU A 20 13.67 -7.48 8.13
C LEU A 20 13.52 -6.15 8.86
N PHE A 21 12.29 -5.67 9.03
CA PHE A 21 11.96 -4.40 9.67
C PHE A 21 11.09 -4.65 10.90
N ASN A 22 11.70 -4.76 12.07
CA ASN A 22 11.02 -5.07 13.34
C ASN A 22 9.99 -4.02 13.77
N ASN A 23 10.11 -2.80 13.26
CA ASN A 23 9.20 -1.68 13.53
C ASN A 23 8.09 -1.50 12.50
N PHE A 24 7.95 -2.45 11.59
CA PHE A 24 6.95 -2.46 10.52
C PHE A 24 5.90 -3.55 10.75
N TYR A 25 4.65 -3.17 10.57
CA TYR A 25 3.51 -4.08 10.54
C TYR A 25 2.78 -3.98 9.20
N PHE A 26 2.62 -5.10 8.52
CA PHE A 26 1.80 -5.18 7.33
C PHE A 26 0.41 -5.71 7.68
N ALA A 27 -0.60 -4.85 7.54
CA ALA A 27 -1.98 -5.20 7.88
C ALA A 27 -2.61 -6.22 6.92
N GLY A 28 -2.12 -6.26 5.68
CA GLY A 28 -2.55 -7.22 4.67
C GLY A 28 -2.93 -6.58 3.34
N ALA A 29 -3.05 -7.41 2.32
CA ALA A 29 -3.72 -7.09 1.06
C ALA A 29 -5.23 -7.37 1.26
N LEU A 30 -6.04 -6.32 1.30
CA LEU A 30 -7.38 -6.31 1.88
C LEU A 30 -8.40 -5.73 0.90
N PRO A 31 -9.66 -6.21 0.94
CA PRO A 31 -10.76 -5.54 0.24
C PRO A 31 -11.07 -4.18 0.87
N SER A 32 -11.67 -3.27 0.11
CA SER A 32 -11.94 -1.90 0.55
C SER A 32 -12.92 -1.78 1.73
N ASP A 33 -13.69 -2.82 2.02
CA ASP A 33 -14.67 -2.87 3.10
C ASP A 33 -14.19 -3.65 4.35
N PHE A 34 -12.90 -4.02 4.42
CA PHE A 34 -12.38 -4.87 5.50
C PHE A 34 -12.62 -4.31 6.90
N TYR A 35 -12.62 -2.99 7.05
CA TYR A 35 -12.82 -2.32 8.34
C TYR A 35 -14.21 -2.57 8.96
N LYS A 36 -15.16 -3.07 8.19
CA LYS A 36 -16.47 -3.52 8.68
C LYS A 36 -16.38 -4.82 9.48
N TYR A 37 -15.33 -5.59 9.26
CA TYR A 37 -15.10 -6.91 9.84
C TYR A 37 -13.96 -6.96 10.84
N LYS A 38 -12.99 -6.05 10.72
CA LYS A 38 -11.82 -5.99 11.59
C LYS A 38 -11.55 -4.54 11.99
N LYS A 39 -11.45 -4.32 13.29
CA LYS A 39 -11.10 -3.01 13.84
C LYS A 39 -9.59 -2.79 13.79
N PHE A 40 -9.19 -1.60 13.39
CA PHE A 40 -7.87 -1.06 13.56
C PHE A 40 -7.94 0.04 14.63
N ASP A 41 -7.35 -0.21 15.77
CA ASP A 41 -7.39 0.69 16.92
C ASP A 41 -5.98 1.09 17.37
N LYS A 42 -5.94 1.92 18.42
CA LYS A 42 -4.68 2.42 18.99
C LYS A 42 -3.72 1.33 19.42
N ASN A 43 -4.19 0.15 19.82
CA ASN A 43 -3.30 -0.93 20.25
C ASN A 43 -2.34 -1.37 19.14
N ILE A 44 -2.81 -1.34 17.87
CA ILE A 44 -1.96 -1.62 16.72
C ILE A 44 -1.24 -0.35 16.26
N LEU A 45 -1.95 0.79 16.19
CA LEU A 45 -1.42 2.06 15.70
C LEU A 45 -0.25 2.57 16.53
N ASP A 46 -0.28 2.37 17.86
CA ASP A 46 0.77 2.84 18.77
C ASP A 46 1.96 1.86 18.88
N LYS A 47 1.80 0.61 18.44
CA LYS A 47 2.80 -0.44 18.64
C LYS A 47 3.94 -0.41 17.63
N TYR A 48 3.69 0.02 16.40
CA TYR A 48 4.64 -0.01 15.30
C TYR A 48 4.96 1.39 14.80
N THR A 49 6.20 1.60 14.37
CA THR A 49 6.62 2.86 13.76
C THR A 49 5.97 3.05 12.38
N TYR A 50 5.89 1.96 11.62
CA TYR A 50 5.35 1.94 10.26
C TYR A 50 4.26 0.89 10.14
N ILE A 51 3.14 1.27 9.54
CA ILE A 51 2.01 0.36 9.28
C ILE A 51 1.64 0.50 7.81
N GLY A 52 1.67 -0.62 7.09
CA GLY A 52 1.34 -0.69 5.68
C GLY A 52 0.09 -1.50 5.41
N PHE A 53 -0.69 -1.06 4.42
CA PHE A 53 -1.86 -1.74 3.88
C PHE A 53 -1.79 -1.71 2.37
N VAL A 54 -2.30 -2.72 1.73
CA VAL A 54 -2.62 -2.70 0.31
C VAL A 54 -4.11 -2.97 0.17
N PHE A 55 -4.84 -2.01 -0.41
CA PHE A 55 -6.28 -2.13 -0.59
C PHE A 55 -6.64 -2.45 -2.03
N ASN A 56 -7.62 -3.35 -2.21
CA ASN A 56 -8.34 -3.43 -3.45
C ASN A 56 -9.44 -2.36 -3.48
N HIS A 57 -9.67 -1.74 -4.64
CA HIS A 57 -10.78 -0.79 -4.82
C HIS A 57 -12.14 -1.45 -4.61
N ASP A 58 -12.25 -2.73 -4.95
CA ASP A 58 -13.48 -3.49 -4.78
C ASP A 58 -13.66 -3.98 -3.34
N SER A 59 -14.93 -4.14 -2.96
CA SER A 59 -15.32 -4.77 -1.71
C SER A 59 -15.06 -6.28 -1.74
N SER A 60 -15.15 -6.93 -0.57
CA SER A 60 -15.03 -8.38 -0.40
C SER A 60 -15.98 -9.22 -1.25
N LYS A 61 -17.07 -8.60 -1.77
CA LYS A 61 -18.09 -9.25 -2.60
C LYS A 61 -17.77 -9.27 -4.09
N LYS A 62 -16.67 -8.68 -4.50
CA LYS A 62 -16.25 -8.55 -5.92
C LYS A 62 -14.87 -9.17 -6.15
N PRO A 63 -14.54 -9.55 -7.39
CA PRO A 63 -13.28 -10.24 -7.70
C PRO A 63 -12.02 -9.38 -7.56
N GLY A 64 -12.16 -8.05 -7.48
CA GLY A 64 -11.05 -7.12 -7.41
C GLY A 64 -10.72 -6.47 -8.74
N SER A 65 -10.34 -5.19 -8.71
CA SER A 65 -10.12 -4.37 -9.90
C SER A 65 -8.81 -3.59 -9.90
N HIS A 66 -8.36 -3.12 -8.75
CA HIS A 66 -7.19 -2.25 -8.66
C HIS A 66 -6.60 -2.24 -7.25
N TRP A 67 -5.26 -2.29 -7.15
CA TRP A 67 -4.53 -2.23 -5.89
C TRP A 67 -3.99 -0.82 -5.64
N VAL A 68 -4.13 -0.36 -4.41
CA VAL A 68 -3.56 0.90 -3.91
C VAL A 68 -2.87 0.67 -2.58
N SER A 69 -1.92 1.53 -2.21
CA SER A 69 -1.24 1.43 -0.93
C SER A 69 -1.67 2.51 0.05
N PHE A 70 -1.61 2.14 1.32
CA PHE A 70 -1.90 3.00 2.44
C PHE A 70 -0.80 2.81 3.49
N PHE A 71 -0.28 3.90 4.03
CA PHE A 71 0.87 3.86 4.92
C PHE A 71 0.71 4.85 6.08
N ILE A 72 1.01 4.41 7.29
CA ILE A 72 1.05 5.27 8.46
C ILE A 72 2.49 5.33 8.95
N ASP A 73 3.04 6.53 9.04
CA ASP A 73 4.35 6.81 9.59
C ASP A 73 4.18 7.52 10.94
N ASN A 74 4.40 6.79 12.04
CA ASN A 74 4.26 7.32 13.38
C ASN A 74 5.41 8.25 13.79
N ASN A 75 6.57 8.16 13.12
CA ASN A 75 7.67 9.09 13.36
C ASN A 75 7.38 10.47 12.77
N LYS A 76 6.97 10.51 11.51
CA LYS A 76 6.63 11.76 10.80
C LYS A 76 5.21 12.22 11.02
N LYS A 77 4.38 11.40 11.66
CA LYS A 77 2.95 11.66 11.90
C LYS A 77 2.21 11.94 10.59
N THR A 78 2.31 11.01 9.65
CA THR A 78 1.61 11.05 8.37
C THR A 78 0.70 9.84 8.19
N ILE A 79 -0.41 10.07 7.49
CA ILE A 79 -1.33 9.07 6.96
C ILE A 79 -1.31 9.25 5.45
N GLU A 80 -0.90 8.21 4.71
CA GLU A 80 -0.57 8.33 3.29
C GLU A 80 -1.41 7.38 2.45
N TYR A 81 -1.97 7.89 1.36
CA TYR A 81 -2.66 7.13 0.33
C TYR A 81 -1.93 7.29 -0.99
N PHE A 82 -1.57 6.18 -1.63
CA PHE A 82 -0.88 6.19 -2.91
C PHE A 82 -1.60 5.30 -3.92
N ASP A 83 -2.06 5.93 -5.00
CA ASP A 83 -2.63 5.27 -6.18
C ASP A 83 -1.73 5.51 -7.38
N SER A 84 -1.25 4.44 -8.01
CA SER A 84 -0.38 4.51 -9.18
C SER A 84 -0.98 5.25 -10.38
N VAL A 85 -2.30 5.31 -10.48
CA VAL A 85 -3.00 6.11 -11.51
C VAL A 85 -3.35 7.53 -11.05
N GLY A 86 -3.09 7.88 -9.79
CA GLY A 86 -3.31 9.22 -9.26
C GLY A 86 -4.77 9.57 -8.99
N SER A 87 -5.65 8.59 -8.88
CA SER A 87 -7.07 8.82 -8.58
C SER A 87 -7.31 8.94 -7.07
N PRO A 88 -8.31 9.71 -6.63
CA PRO A 88 -8.65 9.81 -5.22
C PRO A 88 -9.21 8.48 -4.67
N PRO A 89 -9.20 8.29 -3.34
CA PRO A 89 -9.75 7.10 -2.71
C PRO A 89 -11.22 6.88 -3.05
N THR A 90 -11.61 5.61 -3.21
CA THR A 90 -13.03 5.24 -3.31
C THR A 90 -13.78 5.59 -2.03
N LYS A 91 -15.11 5.62 -2.08
CA LYS A 91 -15.95 5.91 -0.90
C LYS A 91 -15.65 4.99 0.29
N LEU A 92 -15.47 3.69 0.05
CA LEU A 92 -15.18 2.72 1.12
C LEU A 92 -13.80 2.99 1.74
N ILE A 93 -12.78 3.19 0.92
CA ILE A 93 -11.43 3.50 1.43
C ILE A 93 -11.43 4.85 2.15
N ASN A 94 -12.14 5.83 1.64
CA ASN A 94 -12.23 7.15 2.28
C ASN A 94 -12.91 7.07 3.66
N ASN A 95 -13.89 6.20 3.82
CA ASN A 95 -14.49 5.94 5.14
C ASN A 95 -13.46 5.37 6.13
N PHE A 96 -12.62 4.43 5.68
CA PHE A 96 -11.53 3.92 6.51
C PHE A 96 -10.51 5.01 6.86
N ILE A 97 -10.12 5.84 5.89
CA ILE A 97 -9.23 6.98 6.13
C ILE A 97 -9.79 7.89 7.23
N LYS A 98 -11.09 8.18 7.21
CA LYS A 98 -11.76 8.99 8.24
C LYS A 98 -11.68 8.34 9.63
N ILE A 99 -11.85 7.01 9.71
CA ILE A 99 -11.72 6.26 10.97
C ILE A 99 -10.32 6.40 11.54
N ILE A 100 -9.29 6.24 10.70
CA ILE A 100 -7.88 6.39 11.12
C ILE A 100 -7.57 7.84 11.53
N ARG A 101 -7.98 8.82 10.75
CA ARG A 101 -7.76 10.24 11.06
C ARG A 101 -8.41 10.66 12.37
N LYS A 102 -9.56 10.09 12.72
CA LYS A 102 -10.21 10.33 14.00
C LYS A 102 -9.40 9.82 15.19
N GLN A 103 -8.70 8.69 15.01
CA GLN A 103 -7.81 8.13 16.03
C GLN A 103 -6.45 8.85 16.10
N LEU A 104 -6.01 9.45 14.99
CA LEU A 104 -4.73 10.13 14.84
C LEU A 104 -4.94 11.62 14.44
N PRO A 105 -5.58 12.44 15.28
CA PRO A 105 -6.04 13.78 14.88
C PRO A 105 -4.91 14.77 14.59
N ASN A 106 -3.70 14.51 15.11
CA ASN A 106 -2.52 15.37 14.90
C ASN A 106 -1.66 14.95 13.70
N TYR A 107 -2.10 13.93 12.93
CA TYR A 107 -1.38 13.47 11.75
C TYR A 107 -1.81 14.21 10.50
N ILE A 108 -0.86 14.44 9.60
CA ILE A 108 -1.12 15.03 8.29
C ILE A 108 -1.53 13.90 7.33
N TYR A 109 -2.64 14.09 6.62
CA TYR A 109 -3.08 13.21 5.56
C TYR A 109 -2.52 13.66 4.20
N LEU A 110 -1.93 12.71 3.47
CA LEU A 110 -1.31 12.92 2.17
C LEU A 110 -1.88 11.93 1.16
N GLU A 111 -2.22 12.39 -0.04
CA GLU A 111 -2.56 11.55 -1.19
C GLU A 111 -1.90 12.08 -2.46
N ASN A 112 -1.47 11.17 -3.34
CA ASN A 112 -0.89 11.56 -4.60
C ASN A 112 -1.97 11.85 -5.65
N ALA A 113 -1.64 12.73 -6.60
CA ALA A 113 -2.48 13.04 -7.75
C ALA A 113 -1.75 12.81 -9.09
N ILE A 114 -0.46 12.52 -9.04
CA ILE A 114 0.37 12.31 -10.23
C ILE A 114 0.25 10.86 -10.68
N THR A 115 -0.03 10.67 -11.97
CA THR A 115 -0.12 9.35 -12.60
C THR A 115 1.27 8.79 -12.88
N HIS A 116 1.56 7.61 -12.33
CA HIS A 116 2.76 6.81 -12.61
C HIS A 116 2.46 5.71 -13.62
N GLN A 117 1.41 4.94 -13.37
CA GLN A 117 0.99 3.79 -14.17
C GLN A 117 0.17 4.23 -15.38
N LEU A 118 0.51 3.69 -16.55
CA LEU A 118 -0.23 3.93 -17.80
C LEU A 118 -0.95 2.68 -18.32
N LYS A 119 -0.52 1.47 -17.92
CA LYS A 119 -1.09 0.18 -18.29
C LYS A 119 -1.82 -0.45 -17.09
N ASN A 120 -2.58 -1.52 -17.33
CA ASN A 120 -3.53 -2.05 -16.33
C ASN A 120 -2.98 -3.12 -15.39
N SER A 121 -1.78 -3.68 -15.61
CA SER A 121 -1.34 -4.90 -14.90
C SER A 121 -0.46 -4.69 -13.67
N GLU A 122 0.10 -3.50 -13.48
CA GLU A 122 1.19 -3.27 -12.54
C GLU A 122 0.78 -2.57 -11.22
N CYS A 123 -0.51 -2.33 -10.98
CA CYS A 123 -0.98 -1.63 -9.77
C CYS A 123 -0.52 -2.30 -8.46
N GLY A 124 -0.52 -3.64 -8.41
CA GLY A 124 0.01 -4.38 -7.27
C GLY A 124 1.51 -4.17 -7.06
N MET A 125 2.29 -4.10 -8.14
CA MET A 125 3.73 -3.80 -8.08
C MET A 125 4.01 -2.39 -7.59
N TYR A 126 3.25 -1.40 -8.06
CA TYR A 126 3.36 -0.02 -7.57
C TYR A 126 3.02 0.07 -6.08
N SER A 127 2.01 -0.67 -5.62
CA SER A 127 1.63 -0.70 -4.20
C SER A 127 2.73 -1.31 -3.33
N ILE A 128 3.35 -2.39 -3.76
CA ILE A 128 4.53 -2.99 -3.10
C ILE A 128 5.69 -1.99 -3.10
N TYR A 129 6.00 -1.43 -4.25
CA TYR A 129 7.10 -0.46 -4.42
C TYR A 129 6.96 0.73 -3.49
N TYR A 130 5.76 1.32 -3.39
CA TYR A 130 5.52 2.46 -2.51
C TYR A 130 5.89 2.14 -1.06
N ILE A 131 5.36 1.07 -0.50
CA ILE A 131 5.61 0.68 0.89
C ILE A 131 7.09 0.37 1.11
N LEU A 132 7.73 -0.36 0.20
CA LEU A 132 9.15 -0.69 0.33
C LEU A 132 10.04 0.57 0.27
N GLN A 133 9.75 1.51 -0.60
CA GLN A 133 10.49 2.77 -0.67
C GLN A 133 10.32 3.61 0.60
N ARG A 134 9.13 3.62 1.21
CA ARG A 134 8.90 4.27 2.49
C ARG A 134 9.72 3.61 3.60
N LEU A 135 9.76 2.29 3.67
CA LEU A 135 10.58 1.54 4.63
C LEU A 135 12.09 1.80 4.44
N MET A 136 12.52 2.04 3.21
CA MET A 136 13.91 2.37 2.86
C MET A 136 14.26 3.85 3.08
N GLY A 137 13.36 4.66 3.62
CA GLY A 137 13.59 6.04 4.01
C GLY A 137 13.24 7.10 2.97
N LYS A 138 12.65 6.72 1.83
CA LYS A 138 12.13 7.70 0.85
C LYS A 138 10.84 8.31 1.36
N SER A 139 10.66 9.63 1.20
CA SER A 139 9.47 10.33 1.63
C SER A 139 8.27 10.14 0.67
N PHE A 140 7.07 10.41 1.15
CA PHE A 140 5.88 10.48 0.31
C PHE A 140 6.08 11.42 -0.89
N HIS A 141 6.57 12.63 -0.65
CA HIS A 141 6.78 13.63 -1.70
C HIS A 141 7.82 13.18 -2.73
N TYR A 142 8.91 12.56 -2.28
CA TYR A 142 9.90 12.01 -3.19
C TYR A 142 9.31 10.95 -4.12
N ILE A 143 8.60 9.96 -3.57
CA ILE A 143 8.01 8.88 -4.36
C ILE A 143 6.92 9.41 -5.29
N SER A 144 6.03 10.27 -4.79
CA SER A 144 4.92 10.82 -5.57
C SER A 144 5.38 11.69 -6.74
N ASN A 145 6.47 12.45 -6.57
CA ASN A 145 6.97 13.38 -7.57
C ASN A 145 8.00 12.76 -8.54
N ASN A 146 8.60 11.63 -8.18
CA ASN A 146 9.55 10.92 -9.05
C ASN A 146 8.83 9.78 -9.77
N ILE A 147 8.28 10.09 -10.93
CA ILE A 147 7.47 9.16 -11.71
C ILE A 147 8.29 7.94 -12.13
N ILE A 148 7.79 6.75 -11.80
CA ILE A 148 8.30 5.47 -12.28
C ILE A 148 7.29 4.85 -13.22
N ARG A 149 7.71 4.53 -14.43
CA ARG A 149 6.86 3.97 -15.48
C ARG A 149 6.75 2.45 -15.40
N ASP A 150 5.73 1.90 -16.05
CA ASP A 150 5.41 0.46 -16.05
C ASP A 150 6.60 -0.42 -16.45
N SER A 151 7.48 0.05 -17.34
CA SER A 151 8.67 -0.70 -17.75
C SER A 151 9.65 -0.96 -16.58
N HIS A 152 9.76 -0.01 -15.64
CA HIS A 152 10.56 -0.20 -14.43
C HIS A 152 9.86 -1.14 -13.44
N MET A 153 8.53 -1.05 -13.33
CA MET A 153 7.76 -1.98 -12.51
C MET A 153 7.84 -3.41 -13.02
N ASN A 154 7.88 -3.62 -14.33
CA ASN A 154 8.08 -4.93 -14.93
C ASN A 154 9.44 -5.52 -14.55
N LYS A 155 10.50 -4.71 -14.55
CA LYS A 155 11.84 -5.14 -14.07
C LYS A 155 11.83 -5.43 -12.58
N PHE A 156 11.18 -4.59 -11.79
CA PHE A 156 11.02 -4.77 -10.35
C PHE A 156 10.22 -6.03 -10.01
N ARG A 157 9.18 -6.34 -10.77
CA ARG A 157 8.42 -7.61 -10.65
C ARG A 157 9.34 -8.81 -10.79
N ASN A 158 10.20 -8.83 -11.81
CA ASN A 158 11.14 -9.91 -12.04
C ASN A 158 12.18 -10.03 -10.90
N TYR A 159 12.48 -8.96 -10.22
CA TYR A 159 13.35 -8.95 -9.04
C TYR A 159 12.65 -9.53 -7.80
N ILE A 160 11.43 -9.10 -7.51
CA ILE A 160 10.66 -9.50 -6.33
C ILE A 160 10.19 -10.95 -6.43
N PHE A 161 9.75 -11.39 -7.60
CA PHE A 161 9.21 -12.74 -7.84
C PHE A 161 10.19 -13.60 -8.62
N ARG A 162 11.46 -13.64 -8.21
CA ARG A 162 12.44 -14.53 -8.79
C ARG A 162 12.05 -15.99 -8.55
N PRO A 163 12.18 -16.88 -9.58
CA PRO A 163 12.12 -18.31 -9.34
C PRO A 163 13.20 -18.68 -8.30
N ARG A 164 12.82 -19.41 -7.28
CA ARG A 164 13.81 -19.97 -6.35
C ARG A 164 14.70 -20.89 -7.18
N SER A 165 16.00 -20.63 -7.23
CA SER A 165 16.97 -21.60 -7.72
C SER A 165 16.80 -22.88 -6.89
N LYS A 166 16.55 -24.01 -7.60
CA LYS A 166 16.47 -25.33 -7.00
C LYS A 166 17.80 -25.72 -6.38
#